data_196018068e7f21d1ed57d879d95727d7
#
_entry.id   196018068e7f21d1ed57d879d95727d7
#
_cell.length_a   1.000
_cell.length_b   1.000
_cell.length_c   1.000
_cell.angle_alpha   90.00
_cell.angle_beta   90.00
_cell.angle_gamma   90.00
#
_symmetry.space_group_name_H-M   'P 1'
#
loop_
_entity.id
_entity.type
_entity.pdbx_description
1 polymer ?
#
loop_
_entity_poly.entity_id
_entity_poly.type
_entity_poly.pdbx_seq_one_letter_code
_entity_poly.pdbx_strand_id
1 'polypeptide(L)'
;MLRWMSCLTLIAVVCCASPSWAGDVEFPDANLDTVIREILKKKQIDKTDKAKKITDEDVATIFFLEAPKRDIENLTGLEKCRNLALVKLTGNKIKDVKPLEECVNIQSLDLAKNQIADITPLGKLVKLQYLQLEDNQIQKIDAVASLKALNALYLSRNQIEAVAPVADLPKLAALYLEKNKISDISPLKSQRWLERLDLKDNQLKDISPLSGMTELRYTFLERNQLSDLAPLVEMAKKDAAGEKRFAPYWNLYLVGNPLTDAGKNQVAELAKIGVRVKAE
;
A
#
# COMPACT_ATOMS: atom_id res chain seq x y z
N MET A 1 -59.38 -55.04 35.49
CA MET A 1 -59.81 -53.98 34.57
C MET A 1 -59.04 -52.67 34.89
N LEU A 2 -57.93 -52.43 34.28
CA LEU A 2 -57.24 -51.19 34.51
C LEU A 2 -56.96 -50.57 33.10
N ARG A 3 -57.58 -49.39 32.85
CA ARG A 3 -57.40 -48.60 31.63
C ARG A 3 -56.10 -47.76 31.78
N TRP A 4 -55.20 -47.96 30.84
CA TRP A 4 -54.01 -47.07 30.66
C TRP A 4 -54.40 -45.94 29.73
N MET A 5 -54.40 -44.72 30.26
CA MET A 5 -54.50 -43.48 29.47
C MET A 5 -53.05 -43.04 29.09
N SER A 6 -52.77 -43.13 27.81
CA SER A 6 -51.53 -42.56 27.25
C SER A 6 -51.66 -41.07 27.15
N CYS A 7 -50.83 -40.36 27.89
CA CYS A 7 -50.68 -38.92 27.79
C CYS A 7 -49.63 -38.61 26.72
N LEU A 8 -50.06 -38.21 25.51
CA LEU A 8 -49.18 -37.68 24.48
C LEU A 8 -48.85 -36.21 24.82
N THR A 9 -47.66 -35.96 25.36
CA THR A 9 -47.10 -34.62 25.49
C THR A 9 -46.56 -34.18 24.16
N LEU A 10 -47.26 -33.26 23.51
CA LEU A 10 -46.79 -32.55 22.30
C LEU A 10 -45.67 -31.59 22.73
N ILE A 11 -44.42 -31.93 22.46
CA ILE A 11 -43.31 -30.99 22.61
C ILE A 11 -43.34 -30.05 21.40
N ALA A 12 -43.89 -28.85 21.59
CA ALA A 12 -43.75 -27.77 20.65
C ALA A 12 -42.29 -27.29 20.68
N VAL A 13 -41.50 -27.69 19.66
CA VAL A 13 -40.19 -27.08 19.40
C VAL A 13 -40.43 -25.66 18.92
N VAL A 14 -40.44 -24.73 19.87
CA VAL A 14 -40.34 -23.29 19.55
C VAL A 14 -38.94 -23.06 19.03
N CYS A 15 -38.83 -23.05 17.71
CA CYS A 15 -37.62 -22.57 17.03
C CYS A 15 -37.54 -21.08 17.29
N CYS A 16 -36.87 -20.67 18.39
CA CYS A 16 -36.47 -19.29 18.61
C CYS A 16 -35.42 -18.96 17.57
N ALA A 17 -35.86 -18.59 16.36
CA ALA A 17 -35.05 -17.81 15.49
C ALA A 17 -34.79 -16.48 16.24
N SER A 18 -33.61 -16.35 16.82
CA SER A 18 -33.14 -15.05 17.32
C SER A 18 -33.25 -14.09 16.15
N PRO A 19 -33.96 -12.96 16.28
CA PRO A 19 -33.90 -11.96 15.23
C PRO A 19 -32.44 -11.53 15.16
N SER A 20 -31.77 -11.85 14.07
CA SER A 20 -30.52 -11.19 13.72
C SER A 20 -30.89 -9.73 13.50
N TRP A 21 -30.65 -8.91 14.49
CA TRP A 21 -30.77 -7.46 14.34
C TRP A 21 -29.62 -7.06 13.38
N ALA A 22 -29.91 -7.06 12.09
CA ALA A 22 -29.07 -6.43 11.11
C ALA A 22 -29.00 -4.96 11.50
N GLY A 23 -27.84 -4.52 11.99
CA GLY A 23 -27.63 -3.13 12.37
C GLY A 23 -27.75 -2.24 11.15
N ASP A 24 -28.40 -1.08 11.31
CA ASP A 24 -28.39 -0.05 10.30
C ASP A 24 -26.95 0.48 10.15
N VAL A 25 -26.49 0.61 8.91
CA VAL A 25 -25.20 1.21 8.57
C VAL A 25 -25.44 2.58 7.94
N GLU A 26 -24.86 3.60 8.55
CA GLU A 26 -24.96 4.96 8.07
C GLU A 26 -23.62 5.39 7.44
N PHE A 27 -23.71 6.08 6.31
CA PHE A 27 -22.60 6.74 5.62
C PHE A 27 -22.87 8.25 5.64
N PRO A 28 -22.31 9.00 6.61
CA PRO A 28 -22.54 10.44 6.73
C PRO A 28 -22.07 11.26 5.54
N ASP A 29 -21.03 10.76 4.82
CA ASP A 29 -20.59 11.35 3.57
C ASP A 29 -21.58 11.00 2.44
N ALA A 30 -22.25 12.02 1.89
CA ALA A 30 -23.28 11.85 0.88
C ALA A 30 -22.74 11.24 -0.44
N ASN A 31 -21.45 11.50 -0.75
CA ASN A 31 -20.80 10.96 -1.94
C ASN A 31 -20.49 9.48 -1.73
N LEU A 32 -19.97 9.13 -0.55
CA LEU A 32 -19.72 7.74 -0.18
C LEU A 32 -21.04 6.94 -0.10
N ASP A 33 -22.08 7.47 0.54
CA ASP A 33 -23.41 6.84 0.57
C ASP A 33 -23.93 6.55 -0.83
N THR A 34 -23.78 7.52 -1.74
CA THR A 34 -24.18 7.35 -3.14
C THR A 34 -23.42 6.20 -3.81
N VAL A 35 -22.10 6.14 -3.63
CA VAL A 35 -21.26 5.07 -4.18
C VAL A 35 -21.65 3.70 -3.62
N ILE A 36 -21.88 3.59 -2.31
CA ILE A 36 -22.28 2.33 -1.69
C ILE A 36 -23.63 1.87 -2.26
N ARG A 37 -24.61 2.77 -2.40
CA ARG A 37 -25.89 2.44 -3.02
C ARG A 37 -25.78 2.05 -4.49
N GLU A 38 -24.90 2.70 -5.25
CA GLU A 38 -24.60 2.30 -6.64
C GLU A 38 -24.02 0.87 -6.71
N ILE A 39 -23.12 0.50 -5.79
CA ILE A 39 -22.54 -0.84 -5.70
C ILE A 39 -23.61 -1.87 -5.34
N LEU A 40 -24.44 -1.59 -4.34
CA LEU A 40 -25.52 -2.48 -3.91
C LEU A 40 -26.53 -2.70 -5.03
N LYS A 41 -26.92 -1.66 -5.78
CA LYS A 41 -27.80 -1.76 -6.93
C LYS A 41 -27.27 -2.70 -7.99
N LYS A 42 -25.97 -2.62 -8.31
CA LYS A 42 -25.31 -3.55 -9.27
C LYS A 42 -25.38 -5.02 -8.80
N LYS A 43 -25.54 -5.25 -7.50
CA LYS A 43 -25.72 -6.56 -6.87
C LYS A 43 -27.19 -6.96 -6.73
N GLN A 44 -28.11 -6.22 -7.37
CA GLN A 44 -29.56 -6.40 -7.28
C GLN A 44 -30.16 -6.13 -5.88
N ILE A 45 -29.42 -5.43 -5.03
CA ILE A 45 -29.87 -4.93 -3.72
C ILE A 45 -30.24 -3.46 -3.92
N ASP A 46 -31.50 -3.18 -4.23
CA ASP A 46 -31.95 -1.82 -4.52
C ASP A 46 -32.16 -0.99 -3.25
N LYS A 47 -31.15 -0.19 -2.93
CA LYS A 47 -31.12 0.81 -1.86
C LYS A 47 -30.98 2.24 -2.42
N THR A 48 -31.30 2.47 -3.69
CA THR A 48 -31.14 3.79 -4.34
C THR A 48 -32.08 4.85 -3.74
N ASP A 49 -33.23 4.45 -3.23
CA ASP A 49 -34.06 5.28 -2.39
C ASP A 49 -33.39 5.47 -1.03
N LYS A 50 -33.07 6.72 -0.67
CA LYS A 50 -32.40 7.06 0.61
C LYS A 50 -33.24 6.72 1.85
N ALA A 51 -34.56 6.58 1.72
CA ALA A 51 -35.43 6.11 2.79
C ALA A 51 -35.19 4.64 3.14
N LYS A 52 -34.64 3.84 2.20
CA LYS A 52 -34.27 2.46 2.46
C LYS A 52 -32.94 2.41 3.21
N LYS A 53 -32.95 1.85 4.41
CA LYS A 53 -31.76 1.68 5.24
C LYS A 53 -30.80 0.66 4.62
N ILE A 54 -29.51 0.93 4.74
CA ILE A 54 -28.44 -0.03 4.43
C ILE A 54 -28.17 -0.83 5.70
N THR A 55 -27.97 -2.13 5.58
CA THR A 55 -27.77 -3.03 6.73
C THR A 55 -26.36 -3.64 6.72
N ASP A 56 -25.93 -4.19 7.86
CA ASP A 56 -24.65 -4.94 7.97
C ASP A 56 -24.60 -6.09 6.93
N GLU A 57 -25.72 -6.74 6.64
CA GLU A 57 -25.81 -7.81 5.63
C GLU A 57 -25.60 -7.28 4.21
N ASP A 58 -26.17 -6.11 3.89
CA ASP A 58 -25.98 -5.46 2.60
C ASP A 58 -24.49 -5.16 2.36
N VAL A 59 -23.83 -4.51 3.33
CA VAL A 59 -22.41 -4.12 3.18
C VAL A 59 -21.46 -5.30 3.26
N ALA A 60 -21.84 -6.40 3.91
CA ALA A 60 -21.07 -7.64 3.92
C ALA A 60 -20.92 -8.25 2.51
N THR A 61 -21.78 -7.88 1.56
CA THR A 61 -21.66 -8.31 0.16
C THR A 61 -20.60 -7.54 -0.63
N ILE A 62 -20.06 -6.43 -0.09
CA ILE A 62 -19.14 -5.54 -0.80
C ILE A 62 -17.70 -6.02 -0.62
N PHE A 63 -17.08 -6.48 -1.71
CA PHE A 63 -15.67 -6.88 -1.75
C PHE A 63 -14.80 -5.85 -2.45
N PHE A 64 -15.36 -5.06 -3.35
CA PHE A 64 -14.67 -4.08 -4.16
C PHE A 64 -15.34 -2.72 -4.02
N LEU A 65 -14.55 -1.72 -3.65
CA LEU A 65 -14.97 -0.32 -3.55
C LEU A 65 -14.07 0.53 -4.46
N GLU A 66 -14.60 0.97 -5.60
CA GLU A 66 -13.91 1.84 -6.52
C GLU A 66 -14.69 3.14 -6.68
N ALA A 67 -14.15 4.22 -6.11
CA ALA A 67 -14.73 5.56 -6.12
C ALA A 67 -13.66 6.64 -6.31
N PRO A 68 -12.87 6.64 -7.41
CA PRO A 68 -11.88 7.66 -7.65
C PRO A 68 -12.56 8.99 -8.01
N LYS A 69 -12.04 10.13 -7.47
CA LYS A 69 -12.48 11.50 -7.79
C LYS A 69 -13.99 11.70 -7.56
N ARG A 70 -14.47 11.30 -6.40
CA ARG A 70 -15.88 11.44 -6.00
C ARG A 70 -16.08 12.49 -4.90
N ASP A 71 -15.07 13.31 -4.61
CA ASP A 71 -15.11 14.32 -3.53
C ASP A 71 -15.45 13.75 -2.14
N ILE A 72 -15.10 12.48 -1.86
CA ILE A 72 -15.32 11.82 -0.57
C ILE A 72 -14.33 12.40 0.45
N GLU A 73 -14.86 12.79 1.62
CA GLU A 73 -14.08 13.36 2.72
C GLU A 73 -14.08 12.45 3.97
N ASN A 74 -15.19 11.76 4.22
CA ASN A 74 -15.43 10.98 5.43
C ASN A 74 -15.72 9.51 5.09
N LEU A 75 -14.94 8.59 5.67
CA LEU A 75 -15.05 7.15 5.44
C LEU A 75 -15.90 6.44 6.49
N THR A 76 -16.52 7.15 7.43
CA THR A 76 -17.40 6.55 8.47
C THR A 76 -18.46 5.66 7.82
N GLY A 77 -18.66 4.48 8.40
CA GLY A 77 -19.52 3.41 7.88
C GLY A 77 -18.72 2.30 7.19
N LEU A 78 -17.52 2.59 6.64
CA LEU A 78 -16.69 1.55 6.04
C LEU A 78 -16.16 0.51 7.04
N GLU A 79 -16.08 0.83 8.33
CA GLU A 79 -15.72 -0.13 9.39
C GLU A 79 -16.68 -1.33 9.47
N LYS A 80 -17.88 -1.20 8.86
CA LYS A 80 -18.85 -2.28 8.72
C LYS A 80 -18.60 -3.15 7.48
N CYS A 81 -17.89 -2.63 6.50
CA CYS A 81 -17.60 -3.32 5.23
C CYS A 81 -16.42 -4.31 5.39
N ARG A 82 -16.50 -5.26 6.30
CA ARG A 82 -15.41 -6.15 6.72
C ARG A 82 -14.90 -7.09 5.64
N ASN A 83 -15.65 -7.26 4.54
CA ASN A 83 -15.29 -8.14 3.43
C ASN A 83 -14.57 -7.41 2.29
N LEU A 84 -14.30 -6.11 2.42
CA LEU A 84 -13.53 -5.36 1.45
C LEU A 84 -12.16 -6.02 1.22
N ALA A 85 -11.85 -6.32 -0.04
CA ALA A 85 -10.58 -6.87 -0.49
C ALA A 85 -9.80 -5.89 -1.36
N LEU A 86 -10.50 -5.09 -2.16
CA LEU A 86 -9.92 -4.02 -2.98
C LEU A 86 -10.65 -2.71 -2.72
N VAL A 87 -9.87 -1.67 -2.40
CA VAL A 87 -10.38 -0.31 -2.18
C VAL A 87 -9.58 0.67 -3.02
N LYS A 88 -10.27 1.45 -3.86
CA LYS A 88 -9.68 2.49 -4.70
C LYS A 88 -10.41 3.81 -4.51
N LEU A 89 -9.76 4.73 -3.82
CA LEU A 89 -10.31 6.03 -3.42
C LEU A 89 -9.39 7.18 -3.87
N THR A 90 -8.66 6.98 -4.95
CA THR A 90 -7.71 7.96 -5.53
C THR A 90 -8.39 9.30 -5.82
N GLY A 91 -7.76 10.42 -5.43
CA GLY A 91 -8.17 11.76 -5.82
C GLY A 91 -9.43 12.25 -5.11
N ASN A 92 -9.62 11.84 -3.87
CA ASN A 92 -10.66 12.33 -2.98
C ASN A 92 -10.09 13.39 -2.00
N LYS A 93 -10.80 13.71 -0.94
CA LYS A 93 -10.42 14.71 0.07
C LYS A 93 -10.24 14.08 1.47
N ILE A 94 -9.88 12.80 1.50
CA ILE A 94 -9.81 11.98 2.72
C ILE A 94 -8.63 12.45 3.58
N LYS A 95 -8.90 12.63 4.88
CA LYS A 95 -7.89 12.94 5.90
C LYS A 95 -7.75 11.81 6.92
N ASP A 96 -8.88 11.24 7.33
CA ASP A 96 -8.96 10.19 8.34
C ASP A 96 -9.22 8.83 7.69
N VAL A 97 -8.33 7.88 7.95
CA VAL A 97 -8.40 6.50 7.47
C VAL A 97 -8.78 5.50 8.57
N LYS A 98 -9.13 6.00 9.77
CA LYS A 98 -9.52 5.16 10.91
C LYS A 98 -10.66 4.20 10.59
N PRO A 99 -11.71 4.56 9.82
CA PRO A 99 -12.77 3.62 9.46
C PRO A 99 -12.30 2.38 8.70
N LEU A 100 -11.11 2.43 8.05
CA LEU A 100 -10.53 1.27 7.37
C LEU A 100 -9.86 0.27 8.32
N GLU A 101 -9.61 0.64 9.57
CA GLU A 101 -8.88 -0.17 10.56
C GLU A 101 -9.50 -1.57 10.78
N GLU A 102 -10.82 -1.67 10.67
CA GLU A 102 -11.59 -2.91 10.84
C GLU A 102 -11.71 -3.73 9.52
N CYS A 103 -11.32 -3.15 8.39
CA CYS A 103 -11.40 -3.80 7.09
C CYS A 103 -10.19 -4.72 6.83
N VAL A 104 -9.90 -5.63 7.74
CA VAL A 104 -8.68 -6.45 7.80
C VAL A 104 -8.49 -7.42 6.62
N ASN A 105 -9.48 -7.52 5.74
CA ASN A 105 -9.41 -8.36 4.54
C ASN A 105 -8.86 -7.62 3.31
N ILE A 106 -8.61 -6.31 3.40
CA ILE A 106 -8.07 -5.53 2.29
C ILE A 106 -6.68 -6.05 1.88
N GLN A 107 -6.54 -6.38 0.60
CA GLN A 107 -5.29 -6.81 -0.02
C GLN A 107 -4.71 -5.72 -0.93
N SER A 108 -5.57 -4.90 -1.52
CA SER A 108 -5.18 -3.78 -2.38
C SER A 108 -5.88 -2.50 -1.94
N LEU A 109 -5.09 -1.48 -1.62
CA LEU A 109 -5.57 -0.18 -1.14
C LEU A 109 -4.91 0.95 -1.92
N ASP A 110 -5.72 1.74 -2.62
CA ASP A 110 -5.28 2.94 -3.33
C ASP A 110 -5.97 4.18 -2.73
N LEU A 111 -5.19 4.98 -2.05
CA LEU A 111 -5.54 6.24 -1.40
C LEU A 111 -4.71 7.42 -1.97
N ALA A 112 -4.14 7.28 -3.17
CA ALA A 112 -3.35 8.35 -3.78
C ALA A 112 -4.16 9.65 -3.95
N LYS A 113 -3.45 10.79 -3.90
CA LYS A 113 -4.05 12.13 -4.12
C LYS A 113 -5.21 12.41 -3.17
N ASN A 114 -4.91 12.31 -1.89
CA ASN A 114 -5.78 12.66 -0.77
C ASN A 114 -5.08 13.68 0.16
N GLN A 115 -5.53 13.83 1.38
CA GLN A 115 -4.99 14.77 2.37
C GLN A 115 -4.56 14.05 3.66
N ILE A 116 -4.11 12.79 3.53
CA ILE A 116 -3.80 11.88 4.63
C ILE A 116 -2.45 12.25 5.24
N ALA A 117 -2.39 12.41 6.56
CA ALA A 117 -1.16 12.63 7.30
C ALA A 117 -0.83 11.46 8.25
N ASP A 118 -1.84 10.84 8.84
CA ASP A 118 -1.70 9.70 9.75
C ASP A 118 -2.21 8.41 9.11
N ILE A 119 -1.31 7.42 9.01
CA ILE A 119 -1.59 6.09 8.48
C ILE A 119 -1.55 5.00 9.56
N THR A 120 -1.47 5.39 10.84
CA THR A 120 -1.42 4.44 11.97
C THR A 120 -2.54 3.39 11.91
N PRO A 121 -3.79 3.74 11.57
CA PRO A 121 -4.88 2.75 11.47
C PRO A 121 -4.63 1.66 10.42
N LEU A 122 -3.89 1.96 9.35
CA LEU A 122 -3.60 0.99 8.29
C LEU A 122 -2.69 -0.15 8.75
N GLY A 123 -1.99 0.01 9.87
CA GLY A 123 -1.10 -1.02 10.42
C GLY A 123 -1.81 -2.33 10.79
N LYS A 124 -3.14 -2.33 10.94
CA LYS A 124 -3.94 -3.54 11.17
C LYS A 124 -4.23 -4.35 9.90
N LEU A 125 -4.02 -3.78 8.72
CA LEU A 125 -4.35 -4.39 7.44
C LEU A 125 -3.26 -5.37 6.98
N VAL A 126 -2.94 -6.36 7.79
CA VAL A 126 -1.79 -7.27 7.62
C VAL A 126 -1.85 -8.14 6.34
N LYS A 127 -3.00 -8.16 5.65
CA LYS A 127 -3.17 -8.84 4.35
C LYS A 127 -2.82 -7.96 3.15
N LEU A 128 -2.49 -6.66 3.35
CA LEU A 128 -2.14 -5.75 2.27
C LEU A 128 -0.92 -6.26 1.51
N GLN A 129 -1.08 -6.36 0.18
CA GLN A 129 -0.05 -6.68 -0.79
C GLN A 129 0.33 -5.46 -1.63
N TYR A 130 -0.62 -4.57 -1.86
CA TYR A 130 -0.46 -3.34 -2.62
C TYR A 130 -0.99 -2.16 -1.81
N LEU A 131 -0.14 -1.14 -1.58
CA LEU A 131 -0.51 0.08 -0.87
C LEU A 131 -0.03 1.30 -1.64
N GLN A 132 -0.99 2.12 -2.11
CA GLN A 132 -0.75 3.34 -2.86
C GLN A 132 -1.17 4.55 -2.02
N LEU A 133 -0.20 5.39 -1.67
CA LEU A 133 -0.35 6.57 -0.82
C LEU A 133 0.33 7.82 -1.40
N GLU A 134 0.65 7.82 -2.70
CA GLU A 134 1.26 8.98 -3.36
C GLU A 134 0.41 10.25 -3.23
N ASP A 135 1.08 11.42 -3.28
CA ASP A 135 0.41 12.72 -3.21
C ASP A 135 -0.49 12.85 -1.96
N ASN A 136 0.11 12.67 -0.79
CA ASN A 136 -0.50 12.87 0.52
C ASN A 136 0.38 13.78 1.40
N GLN A 137 0.17 13.82 2.71
CA GLN A 137 0.90 14.67 3.67
C GLN A 137 1.63 13.83 4.74
N ILE A 138 2.01 12.59 4.40
CA ILE A 138 2.54 11.60 5.33
C ILE A 138 3.98 11.95 5.70
N GLN A 139 4.26 11.96 7.01
CA GLN A 139 5.60 12.15 7.57
C GLN A 139 6.14 10.87 8.20
N LYS A 140 5.29 10.11 8.90
CA LYS A 140 5.66 8.90 9.62
C LYS A 140 5.00 7.68 8.99
N ILE A 141 5.79 6.61 8.84
CA ILE A 141 5.35 5.36 8.21
C ILE A 141 5.51 4.14 9.13
N ASP A 142 5.49 4.36 10.46
CA ASP A 142 5.68 3.28 11.44
C ASP A 142 4.70 2.12 11.27
N ALA A 143 3.46 2.44 10.92
CA ALA A 143 2.40 1.46 10.64
C ALA A 143 2.77 0.44 9.54
N VAL A 144 3.66 0.82 8.61
CA VAL A 144 4.08 -0.05 7.50
C VAL A 144 4.85 -1.27 8.01
N ALA A 145 5.56 -1.16 9.14
CA ALA A 145 6.36 -2.25 9.68
C ALA A 145 5.57 -3.54 9.98
N SER A 146 4.27 -3.45 10.22
CA SER A 146 3.39 -4.60 10.47
C SER A 146 2.88 -5.29 9.19
N LEU A 147 2.99 -4.64 8.02
CA LEU A 147 2.38 -5.06 6.77
C LEU A 147 3.26 -6.08 6.01
N LYS A 148 3.55 -7.21 6.63
CA LYS A 148 4.51 -8.23 6.14
C LYS A 148 4.13 -8.89 4.80
N ALA A 149 2.91 -8.69 4.32
CA ALA A 149 2.45 -9.20 3.04
C ALA A 149 2.71 -8.23 1.87
N LEU A 150 3.17 -6.99 2.14
CA LEU A 150 3.39 -5.98 1.10
C LEU A 150 4.42 -6.45 0.07
N ASN A 151 4.00 -6.35 -1.19
CA ASN A 151 4.83 -6.54 -2.37
C ASN A 151 5.16 -5.20 -3.05
N ALA A 152 4.22 -4.25 -3.05
CA ALA A 152 4.41 -2.94 -3.64
C ALA A 152 3.92 -1.81 -2.71
N LEU A 153 4.78 -0.81 -2.49
CA LEU A 153 4.53 0.34 -1.64
C LEU A 153 4.87 1.63 -2.37
N TYR A 154 3.87 2.50 -2.52
CA TYR A 154 3.98 3.77 -3.22
C TYR A 154 3.74 4.91 -2.24
N LEU A 155 4.77 5.71 -2.00
CA LEU A 155 4.80 6.80 -1.03
C LEU A 155 5.36 8.10 -1.64
N SER A 156 5.47 8.18 -2.97
CA SER A 156 5.99 9.35 -3.65
C SER A 156 5.18 10.61 -3.33
N ARG A 157 5.86 11.77 -3.32
CA ARG A 157 5.26 13.09 -3.06
C ARG A 157 4.53 13.16 -1.72
N ASN A 158 5.28 12.82 -0.68
CA ASN A 158 4.94 12.96 0.74
C ASN A 158 6.00 13.81 1.47
N GLN A 159 6.12 13.68 2.77
CA GLN A 159 7.06 14.44 3.61
C GLN A 159 7.93 13.50 4.48
N ILE A 160 8.23 12.31 3.97
CA ILE A 160 8.89 11.22 4.71
C ILE A 160 10.39 11.52 4.82
N GLU A 161 10.92 11.38 6.04
CA GLU A 161 12.35 11.53 6.34
C GLU A 161 13.01 10.18 6.67
N ALA A 162 12.29 9.29 7.37
CA ALA A 162 12.81 8.01 7.84
C ALA A 162 12.14 6.81 7.18
N VAL A 163 12.96 5.84 6.74
CA VAL A 163 12.52 4.62 6.07
C VAL A 163 12.74 3.34 6.89
N ALA A 164 13.08 3.50 8.18
CA ALA A 164 13.32 2.36 9.08
C ALA A 164 12.19 1.31 9.09
N PRO A 165 10.89 1.69 9.07
CA PRO A 165 9.79 0.73 9.05
C PRO A 165 9.75 -0.19 7.82
N VAL A 166 10.44 0.20 6.73
CA VAL A 166 10.50 -0.64 5.51
C VAL A 166 11.47 -1.80 5.66
N ALA A 167 12.46 -1.71 6.57
CA ALA A 167 13.50 -2.73 6.77
C ALA A 167 12.95 -4.15 6.97
N ASP A 168 11.77 -4.24 7.59
CA ASP A 168 11.17 -5.51 8.01
C ASP A 168 10.13 -6.07 7.03
N LEU A 169 10.07 -5.60 5.78
CA LEU A 169 9.11 -6.05 4.78
C LEU A 169 9.71 -7.14 3.88
N PRO A 170 9.48 -8.43 4.17
CA PRO A 170 10.24 -9.53 3.56
C PRO A 170 9.84 -9.82 2.11
N LYS A 171 8.71 -9.29 1.63
CA LYS A 171 8.17 -9.55 0.29
C LYS A 171 8.20 -8.35 -0.62
N LEU A 172 8.78 -7.23 -0.17
CA LEU A 172 8.72 -5.98 -0.91
C LEU A 172 9.60 -6.04 -2.16
N ALA A 173 8.96 -5.98 -3.33
CA ALA A 173 9.60 -5.98 -4.65
C ALA A 173 9.62 -4.58 -5.28
N ALA A 174 8.70 -3.69 -4.92
CA ALA A 174 8.62 -2.34 -5.46
C ALA A 174 8.41 -1.29 -4.36
N LEU A 175 9.29 -0.29 -4.32
CA LEU A 175 9.27 0.82 -3.38
C LEU A 175 9.46 2.14 -4.10
N TYR A 176 8.46 3.03 -4.00
CA TYR A 176 8.47 4.36 -4.63
C TYR A 176 8.40 5.45 -3.57
N LEU A 177 9.45 6.27 -3.51
CA LEU A 177 9.67 7.30 -2.51
C LEU A 177 10.10 8.64 -3.15
N GLU A 178 9.83 8.85 -4.44
CA GLU A 178 10.11 10.11 -5.14
C GLU A 178 9.58 11.33 -4.39
N LYS A 179 10.34 12.43 -4.38
CA LYS A 179 9.93 13.70 -3.76
C LYS A 179 9.50 13.55 -2.30
N ASN A 180 10.42 13.10 -1.49
CA ASN A 180 10.36 13.08 -0.04
C ASN A 180 11.56 13.86 0.54
N LYS A 181 11.89 13.67 1.82
CA LYS A 181 13.00 14.33 2.49
C LYS A 181 14.06 13.34 3.00
N ILE A 182 14.23 12.21 2.30
CA ILE A 182 15.05 11.08 2.74
C ILE A 182 16.52 11.41 2.49
N SER A 183 17.34 11.28 3.53
CA SER A 183 18.80 11.45 3.49
C SER A 183 19.55 10.17 3.86
N ASP A 184 18.93 9.27 4.63
CA ASP A 184 19.50 8.00 5.07
C ASP A 184 18.65 6.83 4.60
N ILE A 185 19.27 5.90 3.85
CA ILE A 185 18.68 4.65 3.38
C ILE A 185 19.34 3.42 3.98
N SER A 186 20.13 3.58 5.04
CA SER A 186 20.78 2.46 5.74
C SER A 186 19.80 1.34 6.16
N PRO A 187 18.54 1.63 6.55
CA PRO A 187 17.58 0.58 6.83
C PRO A 187 17.24 -0.31 5.63
N LEU A 188 17.41 0.17 4.40
CA LEU A 188 17.07 -0.60 3.19
C LEU A 188 18.07 -1.72 2.89
N LYS A 189 19.22 -1.77 3.54
CA LYS A 189 20.28 -2.80 3.30
C LYS A 189 19.78 -4.24 3.44
N SER A 190 18.69 -4.47 4.19
CA SER A 190 18.06 -5.77 4.37
C SER A 190 17.12 -6.17 3.22
N GLN A 191 16.74 -5.23 2.36
CA GLN A 191 15.76 -5.40 1.30
C GLN A 191 16.36 -6.07 0.05
N ARG A 192 16.57 -7.39 0.14
CA ARG A 192 17.26 -8.15 -0.92
C ARG A 192 16.40 -8.46 -2.15
N TRP A 193 15.07 -8.32 -2.03
CA TRP A 193 14.12 -8.69 -3.07
C TRP A 193 13.57 -7.49 -3.84
N LEU A 194 14.08 -6.28 -3.56
CA LEU A 194 13.67 -5.09 -4.30
C LEU A 194 14.16 -5.18 -5.75
N GLU A 195 13.19 -5.13 -6.67
CA GLU A 195 13.40 -5.03 -8.11
C GLU A 195 13.31 -3.59 -8.60
N ARG A 196 12.45 -2.80 -7.96
CA ARG A 196 12.19 -1.39 -8.30
C ARG A 196 12.31 -0.50 -7.10
N LEU A 197 13.23 0.46 -7.18
CA LEU A 197 13.47 1.44 -6.14
C LEU A 197 13.49 2.85 -6.75
N ASP A 198 12.53 3.67 -6.35
CA ASP A 198 12.46 5.08 -6.76
C ASP A 198 12.73 5.99 -5.55
N LEU A 199 13.84 6.70 -5.61
CA LEU A 199 14.32 7.66 -4.62
C LEU A 199 14.61 9.04 -5.25
N LYS A 200 14.06 9.33 -6.42
CA LYS A 200 14.23 10.64 -7.08
C LYS A 200 13.83 11.80 -6.17
N ASP A 201 14.48 12.95 -6.39
CA ASP A 201 14.14 14.18 -5.68
C ASP A 201 14.15 14.01 -4.15
N ASN A 202 15.23 13.43 -3.61
CA ASN A 202 15.49 13.30 -2.18
C ASN A 202 16.82 13.99 -1.80
N GLN A 203 17.42 13.66 -0.67
CA GLN A 203 18.62 14.33 -0.13
C GLN A 203 19.78 13.35 0.06
N LEU A 204 19.84 12.27 -0.75
CA LEU A 204 20.82 11.20 -0.57
C LEU A 204 22.24 11.66 -0.94
N LYS A 205 23.19 11.33 -0.07
CA LYS A 205 24.63 11.48 -0.28
C LYS A 205 25.35 10.14 -0.32
N ASP A 206 24.88 9.17 0.46
CA ASP A 206 25.43 7.82 0.56
C ASP A 206 24.42 6.79 0.01
N ILE A 207 24.93 5.97 -0.90
CA ILE A 207 24.19 4.86 -1.52
C ILE A 207 24.81 3.49 -1.23
N SER A 208 25.80 3.44 -0.33
CA SER A 208 26.41 2.19 0.10
C SER A 208 25.43 1.14 0.61
N PRO A 209 24.27 1.49 1.22
CA PRO A 209 23.26 0.49 1.61
C PRO A 209 22.68 -0.32 0.45
N LEU A 210 22.79 0.17 -0.80
CA LEU A 210 22.31 -0.56 -1.98
C LEU A 210 23.22 -1.70 -2.41
N SER A 211 24.47 -1.77 -1.92
CA SER A 211 25.50 -2.71 -2.37
C SER A 211 25.17 -4.21 -2.25
N GLY A 212 24.11 -4.56 -1.49
CA GLY A 212 23.63 -5.94 -1.34
C GLY A 212 22.37 -6.28 -2.15
N MET A 213 21.84 -5.32 -2.93
CA MET A 213 20.55 -5.46 -3.61
C MET A 213 20.70 -6.00 -5.03
N THR A 214 20.96 -7.28 -5.18
CA THR A 214 21.27 -7.92 -6.48
C THR A 214 20.06 -8.24 -7.34
N GLU A 215 18.86 -7.91 -6.91
CA GLU A 215 17.63 -8.10 -7.69
C GLU A 215 17.13 -6.81 -8.36
N LEU A 216 17.83 -5.67 -8.15
CA LEU A 216 17.42 -4.38 -8.72
C LEU A 216 17.42 -4.42 -10.26
N ARG A 217 16.27 -4.05 -10.84
CA ARG A 217 16.05 -3.91 -12.28
C ARG A 217 15.91 -2.44 -12.69
N TYR A 218 15.31 -1.65 -11.79
CA TYR A 218 15.11 -0.21 -12.00
C TYR A 218 15.43 0.53 -10.71
N THR A 219 16.40 1.44 -10.79
CA THR A 219 16.80 2.29 -9.66
C THR A 219 16.82 3.75 -10.12
N PHE A 220 15.98 4.56 -9.53
CA PHE A 220 15.85 5.97 -9.85
C PHE A 220 16.43 6.79 -8.70
N LEU A 221 17.52 7.50 -8.96
CA LEU A 221 18.28 8.29 -8.00
C LEU A 221 18.48 9.73 -8.47
N GLU A 222 17.75 10.16 -9.51
CA GLU A 222 17.86 11.49 -10.09
C GLU A 222 17.62 12.59 -9.04
N ARG A 223 18.31 13.71 -9.21
CA ARG A 223 18.16 14.91 -8.38
C ARG A 223 18.28 14.62 -6.87
N ASN A 224 19.37 13.91 -6.53
CA ASN A 224 19.88 13.76 -5.17
C ASN A 224 21.18 14.54 -5.00
N GLN A 225 21.99 14.22 -4.01
CA GLN A 225 23.25 14.89 -3.68
C GLN A 225 24.45 13.91 -3.80
N LEU A 226 24.35 12.97 -4.74
CA LEU A 226 25.37 11.94 -4.94
C LEU A 226 26.59 12.54 -5.66
N SER A 227 27.77 12.31 -5.13
CA SER A 227 29.05 12.72 -5.71
C SER A 227 29.94 11.54 -6.11
N ASP A 228 29.68 10.37 -5.52
CA ASP A 228 30.44 9.13 -5.68
C ASP A 228 29.51 7.94 -5.88
N LEU A 229 29.87 7.04 -6.80
CA LEU A 229 29.12 5.84 -7.16
C LEU A 229 29.92 4.55 -6.89
N ALA A 230 31.05 4.63 -6.18
CA ALA A 230 31.93 3.49 -5.91
C ALA A 230 31.19 2.25 -5.39
N PRO A 231 30.22 2.35 -4.44
CA PRO A 231 29.49 1.20 -3.95
C PRO A 231 28.73 0.45 -5.06
N LEU A 232 28.16 1.18 -6.04
CA LEU A 232 27.43 0.59 -7.15
C LEU A 232 28.38 -0.06 -8.17
N VAL A 233 29.54 0.56 -8.42
CA VAL A 233 30.58 0.00 -9.28
C VAL A 233 31.07 -1.33 -8.73
N GLU A 234 31.42 -1.37 -7.44
CA GLU A 234 31.91 -2.60 -6.79
C GLU A 234 30.85 -3.72 -6.83
N MET A 235 29.58 -3.38 -6.59
CA MET A 235 28.46 -4.33 -6.71
C MET A 235 28.35 -4.89 -8.13
N ALA A 236 28.41 -4.02 -9.15
CA ALA A 236 28.31 -4.41 -10.55
C ALA A 236 29.52 -5.26 -11.00
N LYS A 237 30.74 -4.90 -10.57
CA LYS A 237 31.97 -5.69 -10.83
C LYS A 237 31.86 -7.10 -10.25
N LYS A 238 31.38 -7.21 -9.01
CA LYS A 238 31.22 -8.51 -8.34
C LYS A 238 30.24 -9.40 -9.11
N ASP A 239 29.12 -8.85 -9.59
CA ASP A 239 28.15 -9.59 -10.41
C ASP A 239 28.75 -9.98 -11.76
N ALA A 240 29.47 -9.08 -12.42
CA ALA A 240 30.09 -9.32 -13.72
C ALA A 240 31.21 -10.39 -13.67
N ALA A 241 31.93 -10.45 -12.56
CA ALA A 241 32.93 -11.49 -12.31
C ALA A 241 32.33 -12.84 -11.90
N GLY A 242 31.06 -12.84 -11.45
CA GLY A 242 30.31 -14.01 -10.96
C GLY A 242 29.20 -14.44 -11.91
N GLU A 243 27.99 -14.49 -11.36
CA GLU A 243 26.81 -15.09 -12.03
C GLU A 243 26.19 -14.22 -13.13
N LYS A 244 26.54 -12.95 -13.24
CA LYS A 244 26.00 -11.97 -14.21
C LYS A 244 24.46 -11.86 -14.18
N ARG A 245 23.90 -11.89 -12.98
CA ARG A 245 22.46 -11.99 -12.76
C ARG A 245 21.73 -10.68 -12.90
N PHE A 246 22.33 -9.55 -12.52
CA PHE A 246 21.61 -8.28 -12.46
C PHE A 246 22.25 -7.15 -13.26
N ALA A 247 23.56 -6.97 -13.28
CA ALA A 247 24.22 -5.83 -13.89
C ALA A 247 23.79 -5.58 -15.37
N PRO A 248 23.70 -6.58 -16.27
CA PRO A 248 23.24 -6.37 -17.64
C PRO A 248 21.77 -6.00 -17.79
N TYR A 249 20.98 -6.20 -16.75
CA TYR A 249 19.53 -5.94 -16.74
C TYR A 249 19.15 -4.74 -15.91
N TRP A 250 20.11 -4.14 -15.20
CA TRP A 250 19.90 -3.03 -14.31
C TRP A 250 19.80 -1.71 -15.06
N ASN A 251 18.70 -0.99 -14.88
CA ASN A 251 18.48 0.36 -15.40
C ASN A 251 18.67 1.36 -14.25
N LEU A 252 19.73 2.15 -14.32
CA LEU A 252 20.14 3.10 -13.30
C LEU A 252 20.01 4.53 -13.81
N TYR A 253 19.23 5.35 -13.12
CA TYR A 253 18.94 6.74 -13.47
C TYR A 253 19.56 7.66 -12.43
N LEU A 254 20.44 8.61 -12.88
CA LEU A 254 21.28 9.44 -12.02
C LEU A 254 21.26 10.93 -12.36
N VAL A 255 20.46 11.34 -13.35
CA VAL A 255 20.42 12.73 -13.85
C VAL A 255 20.25 13.74 -12.71
N GLY A 256 21.01 14.85 -12.75
CA GLY A 256 20.88 15.94 -11.77
C GLY A 256 21.54 15.70 -10.42
N ASN A 257 22.48 14.72 -10.32
CA ASN A 257 23.36 14.58 -9.16
C ASN A 257 24.68 15.36 -9.37
N PRO A 258 25.29 15.94 -8.32
CA PRO A 258 26.56 16.68 -8.41
C PRO A 258 27.76 15.74 -8.45
N LEU A 259 27.82 14.85 -9.45
CA LEU A 259 28.90 13.87 -9.58
C LEU A 259 30.25 14.58 -9.78
N THR A 260 31.27 14.17 -9.02
CA THR A 260 32.66 14.54 -9.24
C THR A 260 33.19 13.95 -10.54
N ASP A 261 34.41 14.34 -10.96
CA ASP A 261 35.03 13.71 -12.13
C ASP A 261 35.28 12.21 -11.91
N ALA A 262 35.58 11.79 -10.68
CA ALA A 262 35.60 10.38 -10.31
C ALA A 262 34.24 9.73 -10.48
N GLY A 263 33.14 10.37 -10.03
CA GLY A 263 31.78 9.90 -10.21
C GLY A 263 31.37 9.75 -11.68
N LYS A 264 31.77 10.69 -12.54
CA LYS A 264 31.55 10.60 -13.99
C LYS A 264 32.32 9.41 -14.63
N ASN A 265 33.54 9.18 -14.17
CA ASN A 265 34.32 8.00 -14.60
C ASN A 265 33.65 6.69 -14.17
N GLN A 266 33.08 6.67 -12.98
CA GLN A 266 32.30 5.54 -12.45
C GLN A 266 31.03 5.25 -13.27
N VAL A 267 30.34 6.29 -13.80
CA VAL A 267 29.24 6.13 -14.76
C VAL A 267 29.71 5.38 -16.00
N ALA A 268 30.88 5.80 -16.59
CA ALA A 268 31.45 5.14 -17.75
C ALA A 268 31.86 3.69 -17.44
N GLU A 269 32.35 3.43 -16.23
CA GLU A 269 32.73 2.09 -15.79
C GLU A 269 31.52 1.17 -15.64
N LEU A 270 30.43 1.63 -15.00
CA LEU A 270 29.15 0.92 -14.90
C LEU A 270 28.62 0.55 -16.29
N ALA A 271 28.66 1.49 -17.24
CA ALA A 271 28.23 1.23 -18.62
C ALA A 271 29.08 0.15 -19.31
N LYS A 272 30.41 0.14 -19.10
CA LYS A 272 31.32 -0.90 -19.62
C LYS A 272 31.02 -2.29 -19.04
N ILE A 273 30.58 -2.36 -17.79
CA ILE A 273 30.17 -3.60 -17.14
C ILE A 273 28.82 -4.11 -17.71
N GLY A 274 28.02 -3.26 -18.35
CA GLY A 274 26.76 -3.60 -18.96
C GLY A 274 25.52 -2.99 -18.27
N VAL A 275 25.72 -2.19 -17.22
CA VAL A 275 24.62 -1.46 -16.55
C VAL A 275 24.08 -0.40 -17.51
N ARG A 276 22.76 -0.29 -17.63
CA ARG A 276 22.09 0.71 -18.47
C ARG A 276 21.95 2.02 -17.69
N VAL A 277 23.02 2.84 -17.70
CA VAL A 277 23.07 4.08 -16.93
C VAL A 277 22.53 5.25 -17.75
N LYS A 278 21.69 6.09 -17.11
CA LYS A 278 21.26 7.41 -17.60
C LYS A 278 21.69 8.46 -16.57
N ALA A 279 22.72 9.24 -16.89
CA ALA A 279 23.31 10.25 -16.02
C ALA A 279 23.25 11.67 -16.62
N GLU A 280 22.84 11.82 -17.86
CA GLU A 280 22.66 13.08 -18.60
C GLU A 280 21.20 13.22 -19.08
#